data_3131f6fcde06eb439376c16fe86a66fb
#
_entry.id   3131f6fcde06eb439376c16fe86a66fb
#
_cell.length_a   1.000
_cell.length_b   1.000
_cell.length_c   1.000
_cell.angle_alpha   90.00
_cell.angle_beta   90.00
_cell.angle_gamma   90.00
#
_symmetry.space_group_name_H-M   'P 1'
#
loop_
_entity.id
_entity.type
_entity.pdbx_description
1 polymer ?
#
loop_
_entity_poly.entity_id
_entity_poly.type
_entity_poly.pdbx_seq_one_letter_code
_entity_poly.pdbx_strand_id
1 'polypeptide(L)'
;MTVYINSMSAFTPFGNLDDTWKGITDNKVCYGPITKFDPDASRYTRSKVAGEFHFNADDYPIITEQERDRIPEHMQWAIALVSDLDTSDLDPNRTGVMISPGYAMYLETLQANKENRDNSYTFCPNMIANNINIKYGFKGPSTITMSACSTGIYSVIWG
;
A
#
# COMPACT_ATOMS: atom_id res chain seq x y z
N MET A 1 26.90 -4.80 12.97
CA MET A 1 25.46 -4.76 13.26
C MET A 1 24.80 -5.73 12.32
N THR A 2 23.98 -6.64 12.81
CA THR A 2 23.27 -7.63 11.97
C THR A 2 21.82 -7.17 11.85
N VAL A 3 21.29 -7.16 10.63
CA VAL A 3 19.91 -6.80 10.33
C VAL A 3 19.18 -8.06 9.91
N TYR A 4 17.95 -8.24 10.37
CA TYR A 4 17.10 -9.38 10.08
C TYR A 4 15.79 -8.93 9.46
N ILE A 5 15.26 -9.70 8.50
CA ILE A 5 13.86 -9.62 8.05
C ILE A 5 13.09 -10.63 8.90
N ASN A 6 12.21 -10.15 9.77
CA ASN A 6 11.46 -11.00 10.70
C ASN A 6 10.14 -11.49 10.11
N SER A 7 9.45 -10.66 9.35
CA SER A 7 8.15 -10.97 8.75
C SER A 7 7.97 -10.26 7.41
N MET A 8 7.16 -10.81 6.54
CA MET A 8 6.81 -10.23 5.23
C MET A 8 5.33 -10.41 4.94
N SER A 9 4.74 -9.45 4.26
CA SER A 9 3.39 -9.53 3.70
C SER A 9 3.36 -8.93 2.30
N ALA A 10 2.40 -9.34 1.48
CA ALA A 10 2.22 -8.81 0.14
C ALA A 10 0.76 -8.89 -0.30
N PHE A 11 0.32 -7.86 -1.05
CA PHE A 11 -0.88 -7.90 -1.86
C PHE A 11 -0.49 -7.79 -3.32
N THR A 12 -0.86 -8.77 -4.12
CA THR A 12 -0.58 -8.82 -5.54
C THR A 12 -1.81 -9.28 -6.32
N PRO A 13 -1.79 -9.23 -7.66
CA PRO A 13 -2.87 -9.81 -8.45
C PRO A 13 -3.07 -11.31 -8.25
N PHE A 14 -2.15 -12.03 -7.63
CA PHE A 14 -2.36 -13.42 -7.22
C PHE A 14 -3.08 -13.56 -5.88
N GLY A 15 -3.09 -12.53 -5.04
CA GLY A 15 -3.61 -12.53 -3.68
C GLY A 15 -2.55 -12.15 -2.66
N ASN A 16 -2.51 -12.86 -1.53
CA ASN A 16 -1.54 -12.67 -0.45
C ASN A 16 -0.13 -13.19 -0.81
N LEU A 17 0.78 -13.18 0.16
CA LEU A 17 2.18 -13.60 -0.04
C LEU A 17 2.28 -15.06 -0.51
N ASP A 18 1.54 -15.98 0.11
CA ASP A 18 1.59 -17.40 -0.21
C ASP A 18 1.01 -17.68 -1.61
N ASP A 19 -0.12 -17.05 -1.94
CA ASP A 19 -0.71 -17.12 -3.28
C ASP A 19 0.22 -16.55 -4.34
N THR A 20 0.91 -15.47 -4.01
CA THR A 20 1.92 -14.84 -4.88
C THR A 20 3.08 -15.79 -5.14
N TRP A 21 3.64 -16.37 -4.09
CA TRP A 21 4.73 -17.34 -4.22
C TRP A 21 4.33 -18.55 -5.04
N LYS A 22 3.16 -19.12 -4.77
CA LYS A 22 2.60 -20.22 -5.53
C LYS A 22 2.36 -19.86 -6.99
N GLY A 23 1.79 -18.69 -7.26
CA GLY A 23 1.57 -18.20 -8.63
C GLY A 23 2.87 -18.13 -9.42
N ILE A 24 3.92 -17.58 -8.83
CA ILE A 24 5.25 -17.46 -9.44
C ILE A 24 5.88 -18.85 -9.70
N THR A 25 5.85 -19.72 -8.71
CA THR A 25 6.46 -21.07 -8.83
C THR A 25 5.72 -21.95 -9.81
N ASP A 26 4.40 -21.79 -9.93
CA ASP A 26 3.55 -22.49 -10.90
C ASP A 26 3.60 -21.87 -12.32
N ASN A 27 4.41 -20.82 -12.54
CA ASN A 27 4.48 -20.03 -13.78
C ASN A 27 3.10 -19.52 -14.25
N LYS A 28 2.23 -19.14 -13.31
CA LYS A 28 0.92 -18.57 -13.63
C LYS A 28 1.04 -17.12 -14.08
N VAL A 29 0.06 -16.70 -14.88
CA VAL A 29 -0.11 -15.33 -15.33
C VAL A 29 -1.17 -14.65 -14.48
N CYS A 30 -0.90 -13.45 -13.96
CA CYS A 30 -1.80 -12.68 -13.11
C CYS A 30 -2.32 -11.40 -13.76
N TYR A 31 -2.17 -11.23 -15.06
CA TYR A 31 -2.72 -10.07 -15.77
C TYR A 31 -3.80 -10.50 -16.74
N GLY A 32 -4.79 -9.62 -16.91
CA GLY A 32 -5.95 -9.79 -17.78
C GLY A 32 -6.43 -8.44 -18.31
N PRO A 33 -7.59 -8.40 -18.98
CA PRO A 33 -8.20 -7.14 -19.41
C PRO A 33 -8.38 -6.18 -18.24
N ILE A 34 -8.11 -4.90 -18.47
CA ILE A 34 -8.31 -3.84 -17.45
C ILE A 34 -9.81 -3.72 -17.18
N THR A 35 -10.19 -3.76 -15.90
CA THR A 35 -11.58 -3.65 -15.44
C THR A 35 -11.86 -2.42 -14.58
N LYS A 36 -10.84 -1.85 -13.94
CA LYS A 36 -10.99 -0.71 -13.02
C LYS A 36 -11.27 0.62 -13.71
N PHE A 37 -11.00 0.73 -15.00
CA PHE A 37 -11.32 1.89 -15.82
C PHE A 37 -11.41 1.51 -17.30
N ASP A 38 -12.02 2.37 -18.13
CA ASP A 38 -12.05 2.19 -19.58
C ASP A 38 -10.68 2.58 -20.19
N PRO A 39 -9.87 1.62 -20.67
CA PRO A 39 -8.58 1.93 -21.26
C PRO A 39 -8.69 2.63 -22.62
N ASP A 40 -9.87 2.63 -23.26
CA ASP A 40 -10.13 3.33 -24.53
C ASP A 40 -10.53 4.78 -24.32
N ALA A 41 -10.95 5.17 -23.13
CA ALA A 41 -11.27 6.55 -22.80
C ALA A 41 -10.06 7.51 -22.82
N SER A 42 -8.84 7.00 -22.82
CA SER A 42 -7.62 7.80 -22.82
C SER A 42 -6.74 7.50 -24.02
N ARG A 43 -6.45 8.54 -24.81
CA ARG A 43 -5.48 8.47 -25.92
C ARG A 43 -4.05 8.09 -25.50
N TYR A 44 -3.74 8.16 -24.22
CA TYR A 44 -2.41 7.84 -23.68
C TYR A 44 -2.30 6.39 -23.21
N THR A 45 -3.40 5.71 -22.97
CA THR A 45 -3.40 4.32 -22.53
C THR A 45 -3.25 3.40 -23.72
N ARG A 46 -2.07 2.76 -23.83
CA ARG A 46 -1.77 1.81 -24.92
C ARG A 46 -2.01 0.36 -24.50
N SER A 47 -1.85 0.06 -23.21
CA SER A 47 -2.10 -1.29 -22.68
C SER A 47 -3.59 -1.50 -22.46
N LYS A 48 -4.08 -2.68 -22.81
CA LYS A 48 -5.44 -3.15 -22.54
C LYS A 48 -5.46 -4.21 -21.44
N VAL A 49 -4.29 -4.57 -20.94
CA VAL A 49 -4.11 -5.57 -19.90
C VAL A 49 -3.31 -5.01 -18.74
N ALA A 50 -3.65 -5.44 -17.54
CA ALA A 50 -2.95 -5.11 -16.32
C ALA A 50 -3.04 -6.26 -15.30
N GLY A 51 -2.13 -6.29 -14.33
CA GLY A 51 -2.27 -7.06 -13.12
C GLY A 51 -3.08 -6.23 -12.12
N GLU A 52 -4.36 -6.48 -12.04
CA GLU A 52 -5.23 -5.81 -11.07
C GLU A 52 -5.33 -6.67 -9.81
N PHE A 53 -5.11 -6.06 -8.64
CA PHE A 53 -5.44 -6.72 -7.41
C PHE A 53 -6.74 -6.13 -6.82
N HIS A 54 -7.48 -6.98 -6.13
CA HIS A 54 -8.75 -6.62 -5.51
C HIS A 54 -8.57 -6.61 -4.00
N PHE A 55 -8.84 -5.45 -3.41
CA PHE A 55 -8.81 -5.26 -1.97
C PHE A 55 -10.22 -5.12 -1.43
N ASN A 56 -10.51 -5.85 -0.36
CA ASN A 56 -11.74 -5.69 0.37
C ASN A 56 -11.40 -5.33 1.83
N ALA A 57 -11.70 -4.09 2.22
CA ALA A 57 -11.45 -3.61 3.57
C ALA A 57 -12.26 -4.37 4.66
N ASP A 58 -13.34 -5.07 4.27
CA ASP A 58 -14.14 -5.86 5.19
C ASP A 58 -13.40 -7.08 5.73
N ASP A 59 -12.40 -7.56 4.99
CA ASP A 59 -11.56 -8.69 5.41
C ASP A 59 -10.56 -8.28 6.52
N TYR A 60 -10.44 -6.97 6.79
CA TYR A 60 -9.50 -6.39 7.75
C TYR A 60 -10.20 -5.63 8.87
N PRO A 61 -10.61 -6.30 9.97
CA PRO A 61 -11.35 -5.67 11.08
C PRO A 61 -10.60 -4.51 11.77
N ILE A 62 -9.29 -4.44 11.58
CA ILE A 62 -8.47 -3.34 12.08
C ILE A 62 -8.82 -2.00 11.40
N ILE A 63 -9.41 -2.03 10.21
CA ILE A 63 -9.90 -0.86 9.49
C ILE A 63 -11.36 -0.66 9.85
N THR A 64 -11.65 0.36 10.65
CA THR A 64 -13.01 0.67 11.08
C THR A 64 -13.87 1.19 9.93
N GLU A 65 -15.20 1.07 10.03
CA GLU A 65 -16.13 1.61 9.04
C GLU A 65 -15.90 3.10 8.78
N GLN A 66 -15.66 3.89 9.83
CA GLN A 66 -15.37 5.30 9.70
C GLN A 66 -14.07 5.58 8.93
N GLU A 67 -13.08 4.71 9.06
CA GLU A 67 -11.81 4.84 8.33
C GLU A 67 -11.97 4.48 6.85
N ARG A 68 -12.80 3.49 6.52
CA ARG A 68 -13.09 3.11 5.13
C ARG A 68 -13.63 4.27 4.31
N ASP A 69 -14.47 5.11 4.94
CA ASP A 69 -15.06 6.29 4.29
C ASP A 69 -14.09 7.48 4.19
N ARG A 70 -13.13 7.58 5.11
CA ARG A 70 -12.27 8.76 5.25
C ARG A 70 -10.87 8.59 4.72
N ILE A 71 -10.32 7.39 4.84
CA ILE A 71 -8.94 7.11 4.46
C ILE A 71 -8.90 6.57 3.03
N PRO A 72 -8.07 7.14 2.13
CA PRO A 72 -7.90 6.62 0.78
C PRO A 72 -7.54 5.14 0.77
N GLU A 73 -8.01 4.42 -0.25
CA GLU A 73 -7.84 2.97 -0.36
C GLU A 73 -6.38 2.52 -0.23
N HIS A 74 -5.44 3.23 -0.83
CA HIS A 74 -4.02 2.90 -0.74
C HIS A 74 -3.44 3.01 0.69
N MET A 75 -4.01 3.86 1.55
CA MET A 75 -3.66 3.89 2.97
C MET A 75 -4.28 2.72 3.72
N GLN A 76 -5.49 2.29 3.34
CA GLN A 76 -6.12 1.10 3.88
C GLN A 76 -5.29 -0.14 3.56
N TRP A 77 -4.76 -0.26 2.34
CA TRP A 77 -3.84 -1.36 1.97
C TRP A 77 -2.62 -1.40 2.87
N ALA A 78 -2.02 -0.24 3.14
CA ALA A 78 -0.83 -0.17 3.99
C ALA A 78 -1.13 -0.60 5.43
N ILE A 79 -2.27 -0.22 5.98
CA ILE A 79 -2.71 -0.65 7.32
C ILE A 79 -2.97 -2.16 7.33
N ALA A 80 -3.65 -2.69 6.32
CA ALA A 80 -3.95 -4.11 6.19
C ALA A 80 -2.68 -4.95 6.06
N LEU A 81 -1.71 -4.52 5.24
CA LEU A 81 -0.42 -5.21 5.10
C LEU A 81 0.33 -5.34 6.43
N VAL A 82 0.28 -4.29 7.27
CA VAL A 82 0.91 -4.37 8.60
C VAL A 82 0.16 -5.32 9.53
N SER A 83 -1.18 -5.47 9.38
CA SER A 83 -1.93 -6.43 10.21
C SER A 83 -1.62 -7.89 9.91
N ASP A 84 -1.08 -8.17 8.73
CA ASP A 84 -0.62 -9.52 8.35
C ASP A 84 0.79 -9.84 8.87
N LEU A 85 1.51 -8.84 9.40
CA LEU A 85 2.84 -9.03 9.95
C LEU A 85 2.77 -9.48 11.42
N ASP A 86 3.70 -10.34 11.83
CA ASP A 86 3.90 -10.59 13.25
C ASP A 86 4.64 -9.41 13.89
N THR A 87 3.89 -8.63 14.66
CA THR A 87 4.40 -7.47 15.39
C THR A 87 4.47 -7.68 16.90
N SER A 88 4.25 -8.91 17.38
CA SER A 88 4.13 -9.24 18.82
C SER A 88 5.39 -8.93 19.63
N ASP A 89 6.55 -9.09 19.01
CA ASP A 89 7.86 -8.88 19.65
C ASP A 89 8.39 -7.44 19.49
N LEU A 90 7.63 -6.56 18.82
CA LEU A 90 8.07 -5.18 18.60
C LEU A 90 7.83 -4.31 19.84
N ASP A 91 8.85 -3.57 20.27
CA ASP A 91 8.68 -2.47 21.22
C ASP A 91 8.11 -1.25 20.48
N PRO A 92 6.86 -0.84 20.76
CA PRO A 92 6.25 0.29 20.07
C PRO A 92 7.03 1.60 20.22
N ASN A 93 7.77 1.76 21.32
CA ASN A 93 8.57 2.99 21.55
C ASN A 93 9.83 3.05 20.67
N ARG A 94 10.25 1.92 20.12
CA ARG A 94 11.43 1.77 19.27
C ARG A 94 11.11 1.39 17.83
N THR A 95 9.82 1.24 17.49
CA THR A 95 9.37 0.87 16.16
C THR A 95 9.03 2.11 15.36
N GLY A 96 9.66 2.26 14.21
CA GLY A 96 9.40 3.30 13.22
C GLY A 96 8.76 2.73 11.97
N VAL A 97 8.22 3.61 11.12
CA VAL A 97 7.59 3.23 9.86
C VAL A 97 8.23 4.01 8.71
N MET A 98 8.67 3.27 7.71
CA MET A 98 9.19 3.83 6.48
C MET A 98 8.36 3.35 5.28
N ILE A 99 7.79 4.27 4.52
CA ILE A 99 6.89 3.99 3.41
C ILE A 99 7.45 4.51 2.09
N SER A 100 7.16 3.77 1.05
CA SER A 100 7.48 4.11 -0.34
C SER A 100 6.20 4.14 -1.18
N PRO A 101 5.42 5.24 -1.15
CA PRO A 101 4.07 5.25 -1.73
C PRO A 101 4.04 5.24 -3.27
N GLY A 102 5.15 5.54 -3.92
CA GLY A 102 5.17 5.67 -5.38
C GLY A 102 4.20 6.75 -5.88
N TYR A 103 3.44 6.44 -6.94
CA TYR A 103 2.48 7.37 -7.54
C TYR A 103 1.04 7.21 -7.04
N ALA A 104 0.77 6.30 -6.10
CA ALA A 104 -0.60 6.03 -5.62
C ALA A 104 -1.31 7.30 -5.16
N MET A 105 -0.62 8.17 -4.44
CA MET A 105 -1.14 9.43 -3.94
C MET A 105 -1.50 10.44 -5.04
N TYR A 106 -0.76 10.45 -6.14
CA TYR A 106 -1.03 11.36 -7.25
C TYR A 106 -2.37 11.04 -7.93
N LEU A 107 -2.62 9.76 -8.18
CA LEU A 107 -3.88 9.30 -8.78
C LEU A 107 -5.08 9.60 -7.88
N GLU A 108 -4.96 9.33 -6.59
CA GLU A 108 -6.00 9.65 -5.61
C GLU A 108 -6.28 11.15 -5.52
N THR A 109 -5.25 11.98 -5.53
CA THR A 109 -5.40 13.46 -5.55
C THR A 109 -6.15 13.91 -6.80
N LEU A 110 -5.81 13.37 -7.97
CA LEU A 110 -6.51 13.69 -9.21
C LEU A 110 -7.98 13.30 -9.16
N GLN A 111 -8.28 12.13 -8.61
CA GLN A 111 -9.65 11.63 -8.50
C GLN A 111 -10.45 12.46 -7.49
N ALA A 112 -9.89 12.71 -6.30
CA ALA A 112 -10.52 13.54 -5.28
C ALA A 112 -10.84 14.95 -5.79
N ASN A 113 -9.93 15.55 -6.57
CA ASN A 113 -10.17 16.86 -7.19
C ASN A 113 -11.30 16.81 -8.22
N LYS A 114 -11.40 15.76 -9.04
CA LYS A 114 -12.51 15.60 -10.00
C LYS A 114 -13.86 15.45 -9.30
N GLU A 115 -13.89 14.76 -8.18
CA GLU A 115 -15.09 14.48 -7.41
C GLU A 115 -15.41 15.56 -6.37
N ASN A 116 -14.58 16.60 -6.28
CA ASN A 116 -14.66 17.68 -5.29
C ASN A 116 -14.72 17.13 -3.83
N ARG A 117 -13.98 16.03 -3.58
CA ARG A 117 -13.84 15.43 -2.26
C ARG A 117 -12.68 16.06 -1.49
N ASP A 118 -12.74 15.97 -0.16
CA ASP A 118 -11.59 16.31 0.68
C ASP A 118 -10.39 15.41 0.34
N ASN A 119 -9.27 16.06 0.01
CA ASN A 119 -8.02 15.40 -0.35
C ASN A 119 -6.89 15.69 0.64
N SER A 120 -7.22 16.15 1.84
CA SER A 120 -6.24 16.52 2.87
C SER A 120 -5.25 15.39 3.18
N TYR A 121 -5.70 14.13 3.14
CA TYR A 121 -4.84 12.96 3.35
C TYR A 121 -3.84 12.72 2.22
N THR A 122 -4.17 13.14 0.99
CA THR A 122 -3.28 12.92 -0.17
C THR A 122 -2.27 14.05 -0.34
N PHE A 123 -2.51 15.17 0.31
CA PHE A 123 -1.63 16.34 0.24
C PHE A 123 -0.31 16.15 0.97
N CYS A 124 -0.30 15.29 2.00
CA CYS A 124 0.87 15.04 2.81
C CYS A 124 1.29 13.56 2.68
N PRO A 125 2.30 13.24 1.87
CA PRO A 125 2.74 11.86 1.64
C PRO A 125 3.03 11.07 2.91
N ASN A 126 3.50 11.75 3.95
CA ASN A 126 3.82 11.12 5.23
C ASN A 126 2.59 10.61 6.00
N MET A 127 1.38 10.96 5.56
CA MET A 127 0.15 10.54 6.24
C MET A 127 -0.03 9.02 6.24
N ILE A 128 0.47 8.30 5.24
CA ILE A 128 0.42 6.82 5.24
C ILE A 128 1.19 6.28 6.45
N ALA A 129 2.45 6.67 6.61
CA ALA A 129 3.28 6.23 7.71
C ALA A 129 2.73 6.68 9.07
N ASN A 130 2.20 7.91 9.16
CA ASN A 130 1.59 8.44 10.37
C ASN A 130 0.33 7.66 10.76
N ASN A 131 -0.54 7.30 9.81
CA ASN A 131 -1.72 6.49 10.09
C ASN A 131 -1.35 5.11 10.64
N ILE A 132 -0.31 4.47 10.08
CA ILE A 132 0.20 3.21 10.62
C ILE A 132 0.71 3.41 12.06
N ASN A 133 1.53 4.42 12.30
CA ASN A 133 2.04 4.71 13.64
C ASN A 133 0.92 4.92 14.66
N ILE A 134 -0.11 5.68 14.29
CA ILE A 134 -1.26 5.93 15.16
C ILE A 134 -2.02 4.62 15.42
N LYS A 135 -2.26 3.84 14.37
CA LYS A 135 -3.07 2.62 14.42
C LYS A 135 -2.44 1.53 15.29
N TYR A 136 -1.12 1.37 15.16
CA TYR A 136 -0.37 0.32 15.87
C TYR A 136 0.33 0.85 17.14
N GLY A 137 0.21 2.14 17.44
CA GLY A 137 0.83 2.75 18.62
C GLY A 137 2.35 2.90 18.50
N PHE A 138 2.92 2.85 17.29
CA PHE A 138 4.35 3.02 17.09
C PHE A 138 4.78 4.47 17.32
N LYS A 139 5.90 4.67 18.01
CA LYS A 139 6.41 5.99 18.44
C LYS A 139 7.76 6.35 17.85
N GLY A 140 8.32 5.45 17.05
CA GLY A 140 9.57 5.72 16.34
C GLY A 140 9.38 6.65 15.14
N PRO A 141 10.45 6.87 14.36
CA PRO A 141 10.40 7.75 13.20
C PRO A 141 9.35 7.33 12.18
N SER A 142 8.69 8.33 11.59
CA SER A 142 7.73 8.17 10.50
C SER A 142 8.27 8.90 9.28
N THR A 143 8.66 8.16 8.25
CA THR A 143 9.38 8.72 7.10
C THR A 143 8.87 8.11 5.79
N ILE A 144 8.97 8.88 4.73
CA ILE A 144 8.76 8.39 3.37
C ILE A 144 10.04 8.52 2.55
N THR A 145 10.19 7.62 1.58
CA THR A 145 11.21 7.73 0.54
C THR A 145 10.54 7.77 -0.83
N MET A 146 11.05 8.63 -1.72
CA MET A 146 10.59 8.69 -3.10
C MET A 146 11.80 8.85 -4.01
N SER A 147 12.04 7.85 -4.84
CA SER A 147 13.16 7.79 -5.78
C SER A 147 12.77 7.00 -7.05
N ALA A 148 11.59 7.29 -7.58
CA ALA A 148 11.02 6.61 -8.74
C ALA A 148 11.12 5.07 -8.61
N CYS A 149 11.69 4.37 -9.59
CA CYS A 149 11.78 2.91 -9.61
C CYS A 149 12.64 2.30 -8.48
N SER A 150 13.51 3.08 -7.86
CA SER A 150 14.36 2.63 -6.74
C SER A 150 13.76 2.91 -5.35
N THR A 151 12.56 3.48 -5.28
CA THR A 151 11.90 3.90 -4.04
C THR A 151 11.84 2.78 -3.00
N GLY A 152 11.42 1.57 -3.39
CA GLY A 152 11.30 0.44 -2.47
C GLY A 152 12.63 0.03 -1.83
N ILE A 153 13.72 -0.01 -2.61
CA ILE A 153 15.02 -0.40 -2.07
C ILE A 153 15.58 0.67 -1.10
N TYR A 154 15.27 1.95 -1.36
CA TYR A 154 15.64 3.02 -0.42
C TYR A 154 14.93 2.89 0.92
N SER A 155 13.67 2.44 0.95
CA SER A 155 12.97 2.17 2.21
C SER A 155 13.67 1.09 3.03
N VAL A 156 14.16 0.04 2.38
CA VAL A 156 14.92 -1.04 3.06
C VAL A 156 16.28 -0.56 3.57
N ILE A 157 16.96 0.33 2.82
CA ILE A 157 18.29 0.83 3.20
C ILE A 157 18.20 1.80 4.39
N TRP A 158 17.15 2.63 4.41
CA TRP A 158 16.99 3.67 5.44
C TRP A 158 16.23 3.21 6.67
N GLY A 159 15.41 2.13 6.57
CA GLY A 159 14.72 1.50 7.69
C GLY A 159 15.64 0.59 8.48
#